data_c41b60fbd21c2de5a268dec5f25e9092
#
_entry.id   c41b60fbd21c2de5a268dec5f25e9092
#
_cell.length_a   1.000
_cell.length_b   1.000
_cell.length_c   1.000
_cell.angle_alpha   90.00
_cell.angle_beta   90.00
_cell.angle_gamma   90.00
#
_symmetry.space_group_name_H-M   'P 1'
#
loop_
_entity.id
_entity.type
_entity.pdbx_description
1 polymer ?
#
loop_
_entity_poly.entity_id
_entity_poly.type
_entity_poly.pdbx_seq_one_letter_code
_entity_poly.pdbx_strand_id
1 'polypeptide(L)'
;MALKEDLEKSFLRSQWKQCLLKQLEDYITFILLLKIPEAVLGEKLCEDSSRIALYGAGGFGHALYKSYGNNVVIWVDQNAEYYKKRGLAVMPVDELIKKQQKYDVIYIAIIDTWLCEEIREYLRLCGINKEIRYYSKSDKQNTR
;
A
#
# COMPACT_ATOMS: atom_id res chain seq x y z
N MET A 1 -1.48 44.51 4.50
CA MET A 1 -2.17 43.69 3.50
C MET A 1 -1.22 42.88 2.62
N ALA A 2 -0.19 43.53 2.02
CA ALA A 2 0.78 42.82 1.20
C ALA A 2 1.56 41.72 1.93
N LEU A 3 1.91 41.93 3.19
CA LEU A 3 2.65 40.97 4.00
C LEU A 3 1.86 39.68 4.24
N LYS A 4 0.55 39.78 4.48
CA LYS A 4 -0.31 38.62 4.70
C LYS A 4 -0.43 37.75 3.44
N GLU A 5 -0.60 38.40 2.26
CA GLU A 5 -0.67 37.69 0.99
C GLU A 5 0.64 37.00 0.66
N ASP A 6 1.78 37.63 0.93
CA ASP A 6 3.10 37.05 0.71
C ASP A 6 3.36 35.84 1.61
N LEU A 7 2.91 35.89 2.88
CA LEU A 7 3.01 34.76 3.80
C LEU A 7 2.13 33.59 3.35
N GLU A 8 0.92 33.85 2.89
CA GLU A 8 0.03 32.82 2.37
C GLU A 8 0.62 32.15 1.13
N LYS A 9 1.17 32.92 0.20
CA LYS A 9 1.84 32.39 -1.00
C LYS A 9 3.07 31.56 -0.64
N SER A 10 3.86 32.02 0.33
CA SER A 10 5.03 31.28 0.81
C SER A 10 4.64 29.95 1.44
N PHE A 11 3.58 29.93 2.25
CA PHE A 11 3.05 28.74 2.87
C PHE A 11 2.56 27.73 1.83
N LEU A 12 1.79 28.17 0.84
CA LEU A 12 1.31 27.32 -0.25
C LEU A 12 2.46 26.74 -1.08
N ARG A 13 3.48 27.53 -1.37
CA ARG A 13 4.68 27.04 -2.08
C ARG A 13 5.40 25.96 -1.29
N SER A 14 5.53 26.12 0.03
CA SER A 14 6.16 25.15 0.91
C SER A 14 5.40 23.84 0.91
N GLN A 15 4.07 23.89 1.05
CA GLN A 15 3.21 22.72 0.98
C GLN A 15 3.31 22.02 -0.39
N TRP A 16 3.35 22.79 -1.46
CA TRP A 16 3.44 22.26 -2.82
C TRP A 16 4.77 21.53 -3.04
N LYS A 17 5.87 22.09 -2.55
CA LYS A 17 7.18 21.45 -2.61
C LYS A 17 7.21 20.12 -1.84
N GLN A 18 6.64 20.08 -0.63
CA GLN A 18 6.55 18.86 0.16
C GLN A 18 5.74 17.80 -0.55
N CYS A 19 4.63 18.18 -1.16
CA CYS A 19 3.77 17.29 -1.92
C CYS A 19 4.52 16.69 -3.12
N LEU A 20 5.26 17.52 -3.86
CA LEU A 20 6.06 17.08 -5.01
C LEU A 20 7.17 16.13 -4.58
N LEU A 21 7.88 16.44 -3.48
CA LEU A 21 8.94 15.58 -2.96
C LEU A 21 8.40 14.20 -2.57
N LYS A 22 7.24 14.18 -1.91
CA LYS A 22 6.61 12.92 -1.54
C LYS A 22 6.21 12.10 -2.77
N GLN A 23 5.63 12.75 -3.78
CA GLN A 23 5.28 12.09 -5.03
C GLN A 23 6.50 11.54 -5.74
N LEU A 24 7.60 12.28 -5.73
CA LEU A 24 8.85 11.84 -6.34
C LEU A 24 9.45 10.64 -5.60
N GLU A 25 9.45 10.65 -4.27
CA GLU A 25 9.89 9.52 -3.46
C GLU A 25 9.05 8.28 -3.73
N ASP A 26 7.73 8.42 -3.78
CA ASP A 26 6.80 7.33 -4.08
C ASP A 26 7.06 6.78 -5.49
N TYR A 27 7.31 7.64 -6.46
CA TYR A 27 7.61 7.25 -7.83
C TYR A 27 8.94 6.49 -7.93
N ILE A 28 9.99 6.97 -7.28
CA ILE A 28 11.29 6.29 -7.24
C ILE A 28 11.16 4.92 -6.59
N THR A 29 10.45 4.84 -5.47
CA THR A 29 10.18 3.58 -4.78
C THR A 29 9.40 2.63 -5.68
N PHE A 30 8.40 3.13 -6.38
CA PHE A 30 7.62 2.35 -7.33
C PHE A 30 8.49 1.76 -8.44
N ILE A 31 9.40 2.55 -9.02
CA ILE A 31 10.32 2.08 -10.07
C ILE A 31 11.25 1.00 -9.53
N LEU A 32 11.80 1.20 -8.32
CA LEU A 32 12.69 0.23 -7.71
C LEU A 32 11.96 -1.09 -7.42
N LEU A 33 10.72 -1.02 -6.94
CA LEU A 33 9.90 -2.20 -6.68
C LEU A 33 9.52 -2.93 -7.97
N LEU A 34 9.30 -2.21 -9.07
CA LEU A 34 9.03 -2.82 -10.36
C LEU A 34 10.24 -3.59 -10.91
N LYS A 35 11.46 -3.06 -10.67
CA LYS A 35 12.69 -3.66 -11.18
C LYS A 35 13.17 -4.83 -10.33
N ILE A 36 12.98 -4.76 -9.00
CA ILE A 36 13.54 -5.72 -8.07
C ILE A 36 12.53 -6.10 -6.97
N PRO A 37 11.33 -6.56 -7.33
CA PRO A 37 10.32 -6.83 -6.30
C PRO A 37 10.75 -7.91 -5.32
N GLU A 38 11.37 -8.98 -5.79
CA GLU A 38 11.82 -10.07 -4.94
C GLU A 38 13.04 -9.70 -4.09
N ALA A 39 13.95 -8.90 -4.64
CA ALA A 39 15.14 -8.45 -3.91
C ALA A 39 14.77 -7.47 -2.80
N VAL A 40 13.77 -6.60 -3.03
CA VAL A 40 13.30 -5.63 -2.04
C VAL A 40 12.48 -6.31 -0.95
N LEU A 41 11.67 -7.29 -1.31
CA LEU A 41 10.80 -8.01 -0.38
C LEU A 41 11.50 -9.18 0.31
N GLY A 42 12.67 -9.59 -0.18
CA GLY A 42 13.52 -10.60 0.43
C GLY A 42 13.09 -12.05 0.22
N GLU A 43 11.82 -12.30 0.04
CA GLU A 43 11.26 -13.64 -0.17
C GLU A 43 10.02 -13.56 -1.06
N LYS A 44 9.58 -14.71 -1.56
CA LYS A 44 8.29 -14.78 -2.23
C LYS A 44 7.20 -14.33 -1.27
N LEU A 45 6.33 -13.43 -1.74
CA LEU A 45 5.20 -12.94 -0.97
C LEU A 45 4.25 -14.03 -0.53
N CYS A 46 4.18 -15.09 -1.32
CA CYS A 46 3.26 -16.19 -1.08
C CYS A 46 3.76 -17.43 -1.77
N GLU A 47 3.28 -18.57 -1.34
CA GLU A 47 3.41 -19.80 -2.12
C GLU A 47 2.57 -19.69 -3.39
N ASP A 48 2.91 -20.49 -4.40
CA ASP A 48 2.26 -20.41 -5.72
C ASP A 48 0.73 -20.64 -5.66
N SER A 49 0.24 -21.29 -4.63
CA SER A 49 -1.18 -21.56 -4.42
C SER A 49 -1.89 -20.60 -3.47
N SER A 50 -1.19 -19.64 -2.88
CA SER A 50 -1.76 -18.71 -1.92
C SER A 50 -2.68 -17.70 -2.60
N ARG A 51 -3.79 -17.38 -1.91
CA ARG A 51 -4.74 -16.37 -2.35
C ARG A 51 -4.49 -15.11 -1.54
N ILE A 52 -4.14 -14.04 -2.22
CA ILE A 52 -3.74 -12.78 -1.60
C ILE A 52 -4.88 -11.77 -1.64
N ALA A 53 -5.12 -11.13 -0.50
CA ALA A 53 -5.87 -9.88 -0.44
C ALA A 53 -4.86 -8.74 -0.37
N LEU A 54 -4.89 -7.86 -1.35
CA LEU A 54 -3.96 -6.74 -1.45
C LEU A 54 -4.60 -5.47 -0.88
N TYR A 55 -3.96 -4.86 0.11
CA TYR A 55 -4.41 -3.62 0.71
C TYR A 55 -3.52 -2.48 0.23
N GLY A 56 -4.08 -1.55 -0.52
CA GLY A 56 -3.37 -0.41 -1.06
C GLY A 56 -3.29 -0.43 -2.58
N ALA A 57 -3.71 0.65 -3.21
CA ALA A 57 -3.70 0.80 -4.66
C ALA A 57 -2.82 1.95 -5.15
N GLY A 58 -1.88 2.40 -4.33
CA GLY A 58 -0.85 3.34 -4.72
C GLY A 58 0.24 2.67 -5.55
N GLY A 59 1.38 3.33 -5.69
CA GLY A 59 2.50 2.82 -6.48
C GLY A 59 2.97 1.44 -6.06
N PHE A 60 3.10 1.21 -4.76
CA PHE A 60 3.50 -0.10 -4.23
C PHE A 60 2.46 -1.18 -4.55
N GLY A 61 1.17 -0.87 -4.35
CA GLY A 61 0.09 -1.80 -4.67
C GLY A 61 0.06 -2.18 -6.15
N HIS A 62 0.26 -1.22 -7.04
CA HIS A 62 0.35 -1.48 -8.48
C HIS A 62 1.53 -2.39 -8.83
N ALA A 63 2.69 -2.17 -8.20
CA ALA A 63 3.87 -2.99 -8.43
C ALA A 63 3.63 -4.45 -8.01
N LEU A 64 3.02 -4.65 -6.85
CA LEU A 64 2.69 -5.98 -6.37
C LEU A 64 1.62 -6.66 -7.22
N TYR A 65 0.60 -5.92 -7.62
CA TYR A 65 -0.43 -6.45 -8.50
C TYR A 65 0.14 -6.91 -9.84
N LYS A 66 1.10 -6.16 -10.38
CA LYS A 66 1.78 -6.53 -11.62
C LYS A 66 2.57 -7.84 -11.48
N SER A 67 3.23 -8.03 -10.34
CA SER A 67 4.07 -9.22 -10.10
C SER A 67 3.27 -10.44 -9.63
N TYR A 68 2.23 -10.23 -8.84
CA TYR A 68 1.48 -11.31 -8.19
C TYR A 68 -0.01 -11.30 -8.50
N GLY A 69 -0.42 -10.61 -9.55
CA GLY A 69 -1.84 -10.43 -9.90
C GLY A 69 -2.64 -11.71 -10.03
N ASN A 70 -1.99 -12.81 -10.49
CA ASN A 70 -2.66 -14.11 -10.60
C ASN A 70 -3.06 -14.68 -9.23
N ASN A 71 -2.39 -14.26 -8.15
CA ASN A 71 -2.67 -14.69 -6.79
C ASN A 71 -3.58 -13.71 -6.04
N VAL A 72 -3.77 -12.49 -6.56
CA VAL A 72 -4.59 -11.46 -5.91
C VAL A 72 -6.06 -11.73 -6.22
N VAL A 73 -6.81 -12.09 -5.20
CA VAL A 73 -8.25 -12.38 -5.32
C VAL A 73 -9.11 -11.19 -4.93
N ILE A 74 -8.59 -10.31 -4.08
CA ILE A 74 -9.26 -9.08 -3.65
C ILE A 74 -8.20 -7.97 -3.58
N TRP A 75 -8.55 -6.82 -4.13
CA TRP A 75 -7.72 -5.62 -4.06
C TRP A 75 -8.54 -4.50 -3.45
N VAL A 76 -8.11 -3.94 -2.32
CA VAL A 76 -8.86 -2.91 -1.60
C VAL A 76 -8.01 -1.67 -1.34
N ASP A 77 -8.69 -0.54 -1.20
CA ASP A 77 -8.09 0.73 -0.83
C ASP A 77 -9.15 1.63 -0.18
N GLN A 78 -8.74 2.51 0.71
CA GLN A 78 -9.63 3.49 1.32
C GLN A 78 -10.25 4.43 0.27
N ASN A 79 -9.51 4.69 -0.81
CA ASN A 79 -9.94 5.53 -1.93
C ASN A 79 -10.44 4.68 -3.11
N ALA A 80 -11.17 3.62 -2.84
CA ALA A 80 -11.63 2.67 -3.87
C ALA A 80 -12.37 3.35 -5.02
N GLU A 81 -13.20 4.33 -4.74
CA GLU A 81 -13.95 5.06 -5.78
C GLU A 81 -13.04 5.78 -6.78
N TYR A 82 -11.97 6.37 -6.29
CA TYR A 82 -10.97 7.04 -7.11
C TYR A 82 -10.37 6.08 -8.15
N TYR A 83 -10.05 4.86 -7.70
CA TYR A 83 -9.44 3.85 -8.57
C TYR A 83 -10.44 3.17 -9.50
N LYS A 84 -11.68 2.97 -9.03
CA LYS A 84 -12.75 2.44 -9.88
C LYS A 84 -13.04 3.34 -11.08
N LYS A 85 -13.04 4.64 -10.87
CA LYS A 85 -13.23 5.62 -11.94
C LYS A 85 -12.14 5.54 -13.01
N ARG A 86 -10.98 4.99 -12.65
CA ARG A 86 -9.84 4.77 -13.55
C ARG A 86 -9.79 3.37 -14.15
N GLY A 87 -10.85 2.59 -13.96
CA GLY A 87 -10.96 1.26 -14.54
C GLY A 87 -10.26 0.16 -13.76
N LEU A 88 -9.85 0.41 -12.51
CA LEU A 88 -9.20 -0.60 -11.67
C LEU A 88 -10.24 -1.34 -10.82
N ALA A 89 -10.03 -2.63 -10.65
CA ALA A 89 -10.92 -3.49 -9.86
C ALA A 89 -10.58 -3.40 -8.37
N VAL A 90 -10.57 -2.18 -7.83
CA VAL A 90 -10.28 -1.90 -6.42
C VAL A 90 -11.60 -1.74 -5.67
N MET A 91 -11.70 -2.43 -4.53
CA MET A 91 -12.90 -2.45 -3.71
C MET A 91 -12.68 -1.68 -2.40
N PRO A 92 -13.76 -1.27 -1.71
CA PRO A 92 -13.66 -0.70 -0.36
C PRO A 92 -13.06 -1.70 0.62
N VAL A 93 -12.40 -1.18 1.67
CA VAL A 93 -11.76 -1.99 2.71
C VAL A 93 -12.73 -2.95 3.41
N ASP A 94 -14.01 -2.58 3.51
CA ASP A 94 -15.05 -3.42 4.12
C ASP A 94 -15.17 -4.79 3.44
N GLU A 95 -14.81 -4.91 2.18
CA GLU A 95 -14.85 -6.17 1.46
C GLU A 95 -13.88 -7.21 2.03
N LEU A 96 -12.78 -6.78 2.64
CA LEU A 96 -11.88 -7.69 3.35
C LEU A 96 -12.58 -8.40 4.51
N ILE A 97 -13.40 -7.66 5.23
CA ILE A 97 -14.13 -8.19 6.38
C ILE A 97 -15.24 -9.16 5.93
N LYS A 98 -15.93 -8.80 4.87
CA LYS A 98 -17.05 -9.59 4.34
C LYS A 98 -16.60 -10.87 3.63
N LYS A 99 -15.43 -10.88 3.03
CA LYS A 99 -14.97 -11.95 2.14
C LYS A 99 -13.74 -12.69 2.66
N GLN A 100 -13.65 -12.89 3.98
CA GLN A 100 -12.49 -13.53 4.61
C GLN A 100 -12.22 -14.94 4.08
N GLN A 101 -13.23 -15.65 3.62
CA GLN A 101 -13.07 -17.01 3.10
C GLN A 101 -12.39 -17.07 1.74
N LYS A 102 -12.29 -15.95 1.04
CA LYS A 102 -11.72 -15.91 -0.32
C LYS A 102 -10.21 -15.82 -0.36
N TYR A 103 -9.56 -15.37 0.72
CA TYR A 103 -8.13 -15.18 0.75
C TYR A 103 -7.48 -15.85 1.95
N ASP A 104 -6.19 -16.10 1.86
CA ASP A 104 -5.39 -16.73 2.89
C ASP A 104 -4.51 -15.75 3.64
N VAL A 105 -4.05 -14.71 2.95
CA VAL A 105 -3.11 -13.72 3.50
C VAL A 105 -3.50 -12.33 3.00
N ILE A 106 -3.34 -11.34 3.87
CA ILE A 106 -3.47 -9.92 3.50
C ILE A 106 -2.06 -9.35 3.38
N TYR A 107 -1.76 -8.72 2.26
CA TYR A 107 -0.53 -7.96 2.12
C TYR A 107 -0.86 -6.48 2.07
N ILE A 108 -0.28 -5.71 3.01
CA ILE A 108 -0.45 -4.26 3.07
C ILE A 108 0.66 -3.62 2.23
N ALA A 109 0.27 -3.08 1.08
CA ALA A 109 1.19 -2.48 0.11
C ALA A 109 1.38 -1.00 0.41
N ILE A 110 1.92 -0.70 1.58
CA ILE A 110 2.22 0.64 2.06
C ILE A 110 3.64 0.58 2.64
N ILE A 111 4.45 1.59 2.37
CA ILE A 111 5.85 1.60 2.78
C ILE A 111 6.02 2.05 4.23
N ASP A 112 5.14 2.93 4.71
CA ASP A 112 5.17 3.42 6.08
C ASP A 112 4.80 2.31 7.06
N THR A 113 5.80 1.78 7.75
CA THR A 113 5.64 0.68 8.71
C THR A 113 4.68 1.04 9.84
N TRP A 114 4.72 2.27 10.32
CA TRP A 114 3.82 2.75 11.37
C TRP A 114 2.36 2.63 10.93
N LEU A 115 2.06 3.10 9.73
CA LEU A 115 0.71 3.01 9.19
C LEU A 115 0.29 1.55 8.95
N CYS A 116 1.22 0.70 8.50
CA CYS A 116 0.95 -0.72 8.36
C CYS A 116 0.55 -1.38 9.69
N GLU A 117 1.23 -1.02 10.77
CA GLU A 117 0.92 -1.55 12.10
C GLU A 117 -0.46 -1.08 12.57
N GLU A 118 -0.81 0.18 12.34
CA GLU A 118 -2.14 0.71 12.65
C GLU A 118 -3.24 0.00 11.86
N ILE A 119 -3.01 -0.21 10.58
CA ILE A 119 -3.96 -0.93 9.72
C ILE A 119 -4.12 -2.37 10.21
N ARG A 120 -3.04 -3.04 10.55
CA ARG A 120 -3.08 -4.40 11.09
C ARG A 120 -3.93 -4.47 12.36
N GLU A 121 -3.71 -3.55 13.31
CA GLU A 121 -4.50 -3.49 14.53
C GLU A 121 -5.97 -3.28 14.23
N TYR A 122 -6.28 -2.36 13.34
CA TYR A 122 -7.66 -2.10 12.93
C TYR A 122 -8.32 -3.35 12.34
N LEU A 123 -7.63 -4.05 11.44
CA LEU A 123 -8.15 -5.27 10.85
C LEU A 123 -8.36 -6.39 11.87
N ARG A 124 -7.47 -6.50 12.85
CA ARG A 124 -7.63 -7.45 13.96
C ARG A 124 -8.86 -7.11 14.81
N LEU A 125 -9.07 -5.85 15.11
CA LEU A 125 -10.25 -5.40 15.84
C LEU A 125 -11.55 -5.65 15.07
N CYS A 126 -11.50 -5.66 13.75
CA CYS A 126 -12.63 -6.00 12.89
C CYS A 126 -12.90 -7.51 12.81
N GLY A 127 -12.12 -8.33 13.51
CA GLY A 127 -12.32 -9.78 13.56
C GLY A 127 -11.60 -10.56 12.48
N ILE A 128 -10.65 -9.97 11.79
CA ILE A 128 -9.86 -10.67 10.77
C ILE A 128 -8.74 -11.46 11.45
N ASN A 129 -8.73 -12.78 11.26
CA ASN A 129 -7.74 -13.69 11.83
C ASN A 129 -6.73 -14.22 10.81
N LYS A 130 -6.78 -13.71 9.58
CA LYS A 130 -5.85 -14.13 8.53
C LYS A 130 -4.46 -13.58 8.78
N GLU A 131 -3.45 -14.21 8.18
CA GLU A 131 -2.09 -13.70 8.22
C GLU A 131 -2.03 -12.33 7.55
N ILE A 132 -1.33 -11.37 8.17
CA ILE A 132 -1.15 -10.02 7.63
C ILE A 132 0.34 -9.77 7.50
N ARG A 133 0.77 -9.45 6.28
CA ARG A 133 2.16 -9.17 5.95
C ARG A 133 2.30 -7.75 5.42
N TYR A 134 3.44 -7.15 5.67
CA TYR A 134 3.82 -5.86 5.09
C TYR A 134 5.34 -5.75 5.07
N TYR A 135 5.85 -4.84 4.24
CA TYR A 135 7.28 -4.61 4.13
C TYR A 135 7.80 -3.87 5.36
N SER A 136 8.84 -4.42 5.98
CA SER A 136 9.52 -3.75 7.09
C SER A 136 11.03 -3.88 6.89
N LYS A 137 11.74 -2.74 6.98
CA LYS A 137 13.20 -2.72 6.87
C LYS A 137 13.87 -3.47 8.03
N SER A 138 13.23 -3.50 9.20
CA SER A 138 13.76 -4.20 10.38
C SER A 138 13.75 -5.72 10.21
N ASP A 139 12.84 -6.27 9.44
CA ASP A 139 12.74 -7.72 9.23
C ASP A 139 13.90 -8.26 8.39
N LYS A 140 14.48 -7.43 7.51
CA LYS A 140 15.67 -7.79 6.75
C LYS A 140 16.92 -7.99 7.61
N GLN A 141 16.97 -7.35 8.78
CA GLN A 141 18.09 -7.49 9.70
C GLN A 141 17.97 -8.72 10.59
N ASN A 142 16.76 -9.24 10.77
CA ASN A 142 16.45 -10.37 11.63
C ASN A 142 16.38 -11.72 10.90
N THR A 143 16.41 -11.73 9.58
CA THR A 143 16.36 -12.93 8.75
C THR A 143 17.78 -13.43 8.40
N ARG A 144 18.62 -13.51 9.37
CA ARG A 144 19.92 -14.16 9.20
C ARG A 144 19.90 -15.59 9.72
#